data_a3d435acda96b6832e2fa89cf129a4a6
#
_entry.id   a3d435acda96b6832e2fa89cf129a4a6
#
_cell.length_a   1.000
_cell.length_b   1.000
_cell.length_c   1.000
_cell.angle_alpha   90.00
_cell.angle_beta   90.00
_cell.angle_gamma   90.00
#
_symmetry.space_group_name_H-M   'P 1'
#
loop_
_entity.id
_entity.type
_entity.pdbx_description
1 polymer ?
#
loop_
_entity_poly.entity_id
_entity_poly.type
_entity_poly.pdbx_seq_one_letter_code
_entity_poly.pdbx_strand_id
1 'polypeptide(L)'
;IRDLHENNPMSEPFWVFATGTKIDSGQIRGVVVNPLTGKPWDNQAVVLHRIDAPDSAVFTPPVYGSRSGKDGGFTLPYLAEGSYQIFAFSDPDGNLQLGTGEKSPVAWNPHTVAPGDSLVLWLADSEAKSDSLYVVQKLPADSSGVLKLTIAPATGGPWAHQLRRDGIVVWQGSGTNSWTLEGLKPGKYQLQSFADLNENGKLDAPDWWTRIEAERPIVDPEAIEVTVGWTVER
;
A
#
# COMPACT_ATOMS: atom_id res chain seq x y z
N ILE A 1 -31.23 -5.18 6.25
CA ILE A 1 -32.58 -5.26 5.64
C ILE A 1 -32.50 -6.39 4.61
N ARG A 2 -33.50 -7.23 4.58
CA ARG A 2 -33.63 -8.31 3.59
C ARG A 2 -34.98 -8.18 2.90
N ASP A 3 -35.04 -8.57 1.62
CA ASP A 3 -36.27 -8.66 0.87
C ASP A 3 -37.23 -9.68 1.53
N LEU A 4 -38.50 -9.31 1.61
CA LEU A 4 -39.53 -10.14 2.23
C LEU A 4 -39.90 -11.39 1.41
N HIS A 5 -39.63 -11.41 0.11
CA HIS A 5 -40.01 -12.52 -0.77
C HIS A 5 -38.84 -13.45 -1.11
N GLU A 6 -37.68 -12.91 -1.41
CA GLU A 6 -36.52 -13.68 -1.86
C GLU A 6 -35.43 -13.81 -0.76
N ASN A 7 -35.60 -13.15 0.39
CA ASN A 7 -34.68 -13.14 1.50
C ASN A 7 -33.24 -12.67 1.11
N ASN A 8 -33.13 -12.01 -0.04
CA ASN A 8 -31.85 -11.46 -0.51
C ASN A 8 -31.40 -10.32 0.42
N PRO A 9 -30.15 -10.30 0.85
CA PRO A 9 -29.63 -9.15 1.59
C PRO A 9 -29.63 -7.95 0.66
N MET A 10 -30.15 -6.83 1.13
CA MET A 10 -30.02 -5.57 0.44
C MET A 10 -28.54 -5.18 0.45
N SER A 11 -27.91 -5.16 -0.71
CA SER A 11 -26.55 -4.68 -0.86
C SER A 11 -26.54 -3.19 -0.54
N GLU A 12 -25.99 -2.85 0.61
CA GLU A 12 -25.73 -1.49 1.11
C GLU A 12 -26.85 -0.46 0.84
N PRO A 13 -27.78 -0.28 1.78
CA PRO A 13 -28.81 0.74 1.64
C PRO A 13 -28.18 2.14 1.81
N PHE A 14 -27.81 2.79 0.74
CA PHE A 14 -27.45 4.19 0.73
C PHE A 14 -28.72 5.05 0.70
N TRP A 15 -28.92 5.86 1.70
CA TRP A 15 -29.94 6.89 1.70
C TRP A 15 -29.25 8.23 1.42
N VAL A 16 -29.42 8.72 0.21
CA VAL A 16 -28.90 10.04 -0.17
C VAL A 16 -30.05 11.04 -0.12
N PHE A 17 -29.88 12.07 0.67
CA PHE A 17 -30.82 13.18 0.72
C PHE A 17 -30.06 14.51 0.81
N ALA A 18 -30.62 15.54 0.24
CA ALA A 18 -30.10 16.89 0.33
C ALA A 18 -31.04 17.74 1.19
N THR A 19 -30.47 18.61 1.99
CA THR A 19 -31.22 19.70 2.67
C THR A 19 -31.43 20.92 1.77
N GLY A 20 -30.77 20.93 0.59
CA GLY A 20 -30.86 21.94 -0.44
C GLY A 20 -31.54 21.42 -1.73
N THR A 21 -31.49 22.22 -2.78
CA THR A 21 -32.12 21.92 -4.08
C THR A 21 -31.32 20.98 -4.96
N LYS A 22 -30.09 20.62 -4.60
CA LYS A 22 -29.20 19.78 -5.39
C LYS A 22 -28.44 18.80 -4.50
N ILE A 23 -28.31 17.56 -4.96
CA ILE A 23 -27.42 16.57 -4.36
C ILE A 23 -26.02 16.76 -4.99
N ASP A 24 -25.00 16.78 -4.17
CA ASP A 24 -23.62 16.81 -4.63
C ASP A 24 -23.30 15.53 -5.44
N SER A 25 -22.58 15.65 -6.53
CA SER A 25 -22.28 14.55 -7.44
C SER A 25 -20.78 14.21 -7.51
N GLY A 26 -19.98 14.90 -6.69
CA GLY A 26 -18.56 14.65 -6.61
C GLY A 26 -18.24 13.24 -6.11
N GLN A 27 -17.12 12.69 -6.51
CA GLN A 27 -16.64 11.43 -6.00
C GLN A 27 -15.12 11.36 -6.00
N ILE A 28 -14.54 10.64 -5.04
CA ILE A 28 -13.14 10.22 -5.02
C ILE A 28 -13.12 8.70 -5.09
N ARG A 29 -12.17 8.17 -5.85
CA ARG A 29 -11.96 6.73 -5.99
C ARG A 29 -10.51 6.38 -5.71
N GLY A 30 -10.26 5.12 -5.40
CA GLY A 30 -8.90 4.66 -5.25
C GLY A 30 -8.81 3.22 -4.82
N VAL A 31 -7.60 2.84 -4.44
CA VAL A 31 -7.31 1.52 -3.89
C VAL A 31 -6.46 1.65 -2.62
N VAL A 32 -6.68 0.78 -1.67
CA VAL A 32 -5.83 0.62 -0.48
C VAL A 32 -4.92 -0.58 -0.72
N VAL A 33 -3.62 -0.39 -0.60
CA VAL A 33 -2.60 -1.39 -0.94
C VAL A 33 -1.59 -1.52 0.19
N ASN A 34 -1.17 -2.74 0.47
CA ASN A 34 -0.04 -2.98 1.37
C ASN A 34 1.28 -2.68 0.62
N PRO A 35 2.09 -1.72 1.08
CA PRO A 35 3.32 -1.32 0.40
C PRO A 35 4.37 -2.44 0.33
N LEU A 36 4.39 -3.34 1.31
CA LEU A 36 5.38 -4.41 1.40
C LEU A 36 5.08 -5.59 0.46
N THR A 37 3.79 -5.85 0.22
CA THR A 37 3.37 -7.03 -0.57
C THR A 37 2.79 -6.68 -1.92
N GLY A 38 2.45 -5.41 -2.16
CA GLY A 38 1.70 -4.96 -3.33
C GLY A 38 0.26 -5.47 -3.38
N LYS A 39 -0.21 -6.16 -2.34
CA LYS A 39 -1.56 -6.73 -2.30
C LYS A 39 -2.59 -5.71 -1.84
N PRO A 40 -3.80 -5.78 -2.41
CA PRO A 40 -4.88 -4.93 -1.94
C PRO A 40 -5.29 -5.30 -0.51
N TRP A 41 -5.70 -4.28 0.25
CA TRP A 41 -6.31 -4.42 1.56
C TRP A 41 -7.82 -4.31 1.47
N ASP A 42 -8.53 -5.35 1.88
CA ASP A 42 -9.98 -5.32 2.01
C ASP A 42 -10.44 -4.78 3.37
N ASN A 43 -11.68 -4.32 3.42
CA ASN A 43 -12.40 -3.90 4.61
C ASN A 43 -11.69 -2.83 5.47
N GLN A 44 -10.85 -1.99 4.86
CA GLN A 44 -10.23 -0.87 5.55
C GLN A 44 -11.16 0.35 5.51
N ALA A 45 -11.26 1.10 6.61
CA ALA A 45 -11.93 2.39 6.60
C ALA A 45 -11.17 3.36 5.70
N VAL A 46 -11.89 4.10 4.86
CA VAL A 46 -11.36 5.22 4.08
C VAL A 46 -12.21 6.44 4.39
N VAL A 47 -11.59 7.46 4.96
CA VAL A 47 -12.32 8.61 5.51
C VAL A 47 -11.78 9.93 4.98
N LEU A 48 -12.70 10.92 4.88
CA LEU A 48 -12.35 12.28 4.54
C LEU A 48 -12.66 13.22 5.72
N HIS A 49 -11.71 14.08 5.99
CA HIS A 49 -11.89 15.25 6.85
C HIS A 49 -11.70 16.53 6.04
N ARG A 50 -12.23 17.64 6.52
CA ARG A 50 -12.00 18.94 5.89
C ARG A 50 -10.54 19.31 5.95
N ILE A 51 -10.07 20.09 4.99
CA ILE A 51 -8.66 20.49 4.91
C ILE A 51 -8.17 21.27 6.14
N ASP A 52 -9.06 22.00 6.79
CA ASP A 52 -8.79 22.78 8.00
C ASP A 52 -8.94 21.98 9.30
N ALA A 53 -9.29 20.69 9.22
CA ALA A 53 -9.40 19.84 10.37
C ALA A 53 -8.02 19.58 11.01
N PRO A 54 -7.94 19.55 12.36
CA PRO A 54 -6.70 19.27 13.05
C PRO A 54 -6.29 17.79 12.85
N ASP A 55 -5.02 17.47 13.10
CA ASP A 55 -4.51 16.11 13.02
C ASP A 55 -5.28 15.09 13.86
N SER A 56 -5.83 15.54 14.98
CA SER A 56 -6.69 14.72 15.85
C SER A 56 -8.04 14.36 15.22
N ALA A 57 -8.38 14.91 14.06
CA ALA A 57 -9.64 14.62 13.38
C ALA A 57 -9.82 13.14 13.05
N VAL A 58 -8.74 12.39 12.82
CA VAL A 58 -8.80 10.93 12.58
C VAL A 58 -9.48 10.14 13.72
N PHE A 59 -9.52 10.72 14.93
CA PHE A 59 -10.20 10.13 16.09
C PHE A 59 -11.67 10.61 16.25
N THR A 60 -12.17 11.38 15.31
CA THR A 60 -13.52 11.95 15.33
C THR A 60 -14.32 11.46 14.13
N PRO A 61 -15.65 11.52 14.15
CA PRO A 61 -16.47 11.15 13.01
C PRO A 61 -16.05 11.92 11.75
N PRO A 62 -15.80 11.23 10.63
CA PRO A 62 -15.41 11.88 9.38
C PRO A 62 -16.58 12.60 8.72
N VAL A 63 -16.27 13.52 7.78
CA VAL A 63 -17.29 14.16 6.94
C VAL A 63 -17.85 13.15 5.93
N TYR A 64 -16.99 12.32 5.38
CA TYR A 64 -17.35 11.22 4.48
C TYR A 64 -16.52 9.98 4.82
N GLY A 65 -17.12 8.82 4.63
CA GLY A 65 -16.44 7.56 4.87
C GLY A 65 -16.95 6.42 3.98
N SER A 66 -16.08 5.48 3.71
CA SER A 66 -16.34 4.27 2.93
C SER A 66 -15.44 3.15 3.44
N ARG A 67 -15.56 1.96 2.85
CA ARG A 67 -14.66 0.83 3.11
C ARG A 67 -14.09 0.31 1.81
N SER A 68 -12.86 -0.17 1.86
CA SER A 68 -12.27 -0.86 0.71
C SER A 68 -12.92 -2.23 0.52
N GLY A 69 -13.13 -2.60 -0.74
CA GLY A 69 -13.60 -3.90 -1.16
C GLY A 69 -12.49 -4.96 -1.16
N LYS A 70 -12.82 -6.19 -1.57
CA LYS A 70 -11.88 -7.32 -1.64
C LYS A 70 -10.69 -7.08 -2.57
N ASP A 71 -10.86 -6.22 -3.55
CA ASP A 71 -9.83 -5.76 -4.48
C ASP A 71 -9.08 -4.51 -3.99
N GLY A 72 -9.30 -4.11 -2.73
CA GLY A 72 -8.79 -2.88 -2.14
C GLY A 72 -9.47 -1.61 -2.65
N GLY A 73 -10.34 -1.71 -3.66
CA GLY A 73 -11.02 -0.58 -4.27
C GLY A 73 -11.97 0.13 -3.31
N PHE A 74 -12.00 1.46 -3.36
CA PHE A 74 -12.97 2.26 -2.62
C PHE A 74 -13.58 3.36 -3.50
N THR A 75 -14.76 3.79 -3.10
CA THR A 75 -15.44 4.96 -3.68
C THR A 75 -16.07 5.76 -2.56
N LEU A 76 -15.83 7.06 -2.59
CA LEU A 76 -16.47 8.06 -1.72
C LEU A 76 -17.37 8.92 -2.62
N PRO A 77 -18.67 8.62 -2.73
CA PRO A 77 -19.60 9.32 -3.59
C PRO A 77 -20.23 10.54 -2.90
N TYR A 78 -20.94 11.34 -3.67
CA TYR A 78 -21.77 12.46 -3.21
C TYR A 78 -20.99 13.53 -2.44
N LEU A 79 -19.77 13.80 -2.85
CA LEU A 79 -18.92 14.79 -2.22
C LEU A 79 -19.30 16.20 -2.67
N ALA A 80 -19.39 17.11 -1.73
CA ALA A 80 -19.45 18.53 -2.01
C ALA A 80 -18.13 19.01 -2.66
N GLU A 81 -18.20 20.10 -3.40
CA GLU A 81 -17.00 20.76 -3.91
C GLU A 81 -16.12 21.21 -2.73
N GLY A 82 -14.81 21.08 -2.90
CA GLY A 82 -13.83 21.46 -1.90
C GLY A 82 -12.64 20.53 -1.84
N SER A 83 -11.73 20.84 -0.92
CA SER A 83 -10.52 20.04 -0.68
C SER A 83 -10.62 19.34 0.66
N TYR A 84 -10.08 18.12 0.70
CA TYR A 84 -10.16 17.23 1.85
C TYR A 84 -8.80 16.63 2.18
N GLN A 85 -8.65 16.21 3.42
CA GLN A 85 -7.63 15.27 3.86
C GLN A 85 -8.21 13.86 3.77
N ILE A 86 -7.44 12.90 3.27
CA ILE A 86 -7.86 11.50 3.15
C ILE A 86 -6.98 10.59 3.97
N PHE A 87 -7.61 9.62 4.65
CA PHE A 87 -6.95 8.63 5.47
C PHE A 87 -7.55 7.24 5.23
N ALA A 88 -6.72 6.19 5.41
CA ALA A 88 -7.22 4.83 5.52
C ALA A 88 -6.54 4.12 6.70
N PHE A 89 -7.31 3.30 7.40
CA PHE A 89 -6.86 2.55 8.58
C PHE A 89 -7.75 1.33 8.84
N SER A 90 -7.27 0.44 9.69
CA SER A 90 -8.09 -0.67 10.19
C SER A 90 -9.12 -0.17 11.20
N ASP A 91 -10.39 -0.54 10.98
CA ASP A 91 -11.53 -0.11 11.77
C ASP A 91 -12.40 -1.32 12.12
N PRO A 92 -12.01 -2.10 13.13
CA PRO A 92 -12.68 -3.34 13.49
C PRO A 92 -14.05 -3.14 14.12
N ASP A 93 -14.30 -2.02 14.76
CA ASP A 93 -15.58 -1.69 15.43
C ASP A 93 -16.60 -1.00 14.51
N GLY A 94 -16.19 -0.60 13.31
CA GLY A 94 -17.08 -0.08 12.28
C GLY A 94 -17.52 1.36 12.47
N ASN A 95 -16.84 2.13 13.30
CA ASN A 95 -17.24 3.50 13.64
C ASN A 95 -16.61 4.57 12.73
N LEU A 96 -15.74 4.18 11.78
CA LEU A 96 -14.98 5.06 10.87
C LEU A 96 -14.08 6.07 11.61
N GLN A 97 -13.62 5.73 12.79
CA GLN A 97 -12.71 6.53 13.60
C GLN A 97 -11.49 5.68 13.96
N LEU A 98 -10.34 6.31 14.02
CA LEU A 98 -9.14 5.61 14.48
C LEU A 98 -9.28 5.30 15.98
N GLY A 99 -9.03 4.04 16.36
CA GLY A 99 -9.07 3.61 17.75
C GLY A 99 -8.05 4.38 18.62
N THR A 100 -8.43 4.72 19.82
CA THR A 100 -7.57 5.40 20.80
C THR A 100 -6.72 4.38 21.56
N GLY A 101 -5.42 4.61 21.69
CA GLY A 101 -4.55 3.87 22.61
C GLY A 101 -3.33 3.19 21.97
N GLU A 102 -3.36 2.81 20.72
CA GLU A 102 -2.20 2.29 20.00
C GLU A 102 -1.94 3.11 18.74
N LYS A 103 -0.66 3.26 18.40
CA LYS A 103 -0.27 3.86 17.12
C LYS A 103 -0.54 2.86 15.99
N SER A 104 -1.80 2.71 15.65
CA SER A 104 -2.17 1.90 14.50
C SER A 104 -1.66 2.54 13.20
N PRO A 105 -1.27 1.74 12.21
CA PRO A 105 -0.90 2.24 10.91
C PRO A 105 -2.03 3.04 10.27
N VAL A 106 -1.68 4.20 9.74
CA VAL A 106 -2.61 5.09 9.04
C VAL A 106 -2.00 5.44 7.68
N ALA A 107 -2.69 5.04 6.63
CA ALA A 107 -2.39 5.54 5.30
C ALA A 107 -2.97 6.94 5.13
N TRP A 108 -2.25 7.81 4.50
CA TRP A 108 -2.65 9.20 4.25
C TRP A 108 -2.06 9.70 2.94
N ASN A 109 -2.65 10.76 2.40
CA ASN A 109 -2.08 11.47 1.27
C ASN A 109 -1.49 12.79 1.78
N PRO A 110 -0.21 13.12 1.53
CA PRO A 110 0.40 14.37 1.94
C PRO A 110 -0.22 15.59 1.23
N HIS A 111 -0.89 15.36 0.12
CA HIS A 111 -1.60 16.39 -0.64
C HIS A 111 -3.09 16.33 -0.37
N THR A 112 -3.73 17.47 -0.52
CA THR A 112 -5.19 17.55 -0.48
C THR A 112 -5.82 16.81 -1.66
N VAL A 113 -6.98 16.23 -1.44
CA VAL A 113 -7.78 15.56 -2.48
C VAL A 113 -9.08 16.31 -2.72
N ALA A 114 -9.59 16.22 -3.94
CA ALA A 114 -10.81 16.86 -4.37
C ALA A 114 -11.70 15.89 -5.16
N PRO A 115 -13.01 16.18 -5.31
CA PRO A 115 -13.87 15.40 -6.18
C PRO A 115 -13.30 15.28 -7.59
N GLY A 116 -13.24 14.05 -8.10
CA GLY A 116 -12.61 13.70 -9.39
C GLY A 116 -11.28 12.97 -9.24
N ASP A 117 -10.64 13.04 -8.09
CA ASP A 117 -9.35 12.40 -7.87
C ASP A 117 -9.46 10.86 -7.81
N SER A 118 -8.39 10.23 -8.29
CA SER A 118 -8.16 8.80 -8.15
C SER A 118 -6.75 8.56 -7.60
N LEU A 119 -6.66 7.77 -6.53
CA LEU A 119 -5.41 7.65 -5.78
C LEU A 119 -5.17 6.24 -5.23
N VAL A 120 -3.93 5.99 -4.84
CA VAL A 120 -3.52 4.80 -4.11
C VAL A 120 -3.16 5.21 -2.69
N LEU A 121 -3.76 4.56 -1.71
CA LEU A 121 -3.42 4.70 -0.29
C LEU A 121 -2.59 3.49 0.13
N TRP A 122 -1.39 3.78 0.62
CA TRP A 122 -0.45 2.76 1.07
C TRP A 122 -0.63 2.56 2.57
N LEU A 123 -1.25 1.44 2.95
CA LEU A 123 -1.50 1.10 4.35
C LEU A 123 -0.55 -0.03 4.79
N ALA A 124 0.29 0.26 5.78
CA ALA A 124 1.17 -0.75 6.37
C ALA A 124 0.37 -1.78 7.19
N ASP A 125 0.95 -2.95 7.39
CA ASP A 125 0.46 -3.91 8.37
C ASP A 125 0.95 -3.52 9.77
N SER A 126 0.09 -3.57 10.78
CA SER A 126 0.47 -3.35 12.18
C SER A 126 1.48 -4.38 12.69
N GLU A 127 1.48 -5.57 12.08
CA GLU A 127 2.41 -6.66 12.38
C GLU A 127 3.61 -6.70 11.43
N ALA A 128 3.69 -5.80 10.45
CA ALA A 128 4.83 -5.70 9.55
C ALA A 128 6.07 -5.32 10.36
N LYS A 129 6.70 -6.33 10.92
CA LYS A 129 8.07 -6.18 11.40
C LYS A 129 8.87 -5.63 10.25
N SER A 130 9.52 -4.49 10.46
CA SER A 130 10.46 -3.91 9.49
C SER A 130 11.23 -5.06 8.87
N ASP A 131 11.38 -5.05 7.54
CA ASP A 131 12.09 -6.07 6.77
C ASP A 131 13.39 -6.46 7.50
N SER A 132 13.31 -7.45 8.38
CA SER A 132 14.49 -8.09 8.89
C SER A 132 15.08 -8.78 7.67
N LEU A 133 16.22 -8.29 7.18
CA LEU A 133 17.01 -9.02 6.20
C LEU A 133 17.13 -10.45 6.71
N TYR A 134 16.36 -11.35 6.14
CA TYR A 134 16.62 -12.75 6.33
C TYR A 134 17.99 -12.99 5.70
N VAL A 135 18.98 -13.27 6.53
CA VAL A 135 20.26 -13.76 6.04
C VAL A 135 19.96 -15.08 5.36
N VAL A 136 19.74 -14.99 4.05
CA VAL A 136 19.54 -16.19 3.24
C VAL A 136 20.81 -16.99 3.34
N GLN A 137 20.72 -18.16 3.94
CA GLN A 137 21.83 -19.08 4.03
C GLN A 137 22.29 -19.40 2.60
N LYS A 138 23.50 -18.95 2.26
CA LYS A 138 24.09 -19.20 0.94
C LYS A 138 24.22 -20.71 0.76
N LEU A 139 23.53 -21.25 -0.24
CA LEU A 139 23.60 -22.67 -0.54
C LEU A 139 24.90 -23.02 -1.30
N PRO A 140 25.39 -24.27 -1.19
CA PRO A 140 26.48 -24.75 -2.00
C PRO A 140 26.21 -24.64 -3.52
N ALA A 141 27.25 -24.52 -4.32
CA ALA A 141 27.13 -24.32 -5.77
C ALA A 141 26.39 -25.44 -6.51
N ASP A 142 26.50 -26.68 -6.01
CA ASP A 142 25.84 -27.86 -6.56
C ASP A 142 24.32 -27.93 -6.30
N SER A 143 23.81 -27.09 -5.38
CA SER A 143 22.41 -27.02 -4.98
C SER A 143 21.80 -25.63 -5.14
N SER A 144 22.51 -24.70 -5.76
CA SER A 144 22.10 -23.31 -5.92
C SER A 144 22.23 -22.81 -7.36
N GLY A 145 21.64 -21.66 -7.63
CA GLY A 145 21.82 -20.92 -8.87
C GLY A 145 22.48 -19.56 -8.62
N VAL A 146 22.82 -18.90 -9.72
CA VAL A 146 23.43 -17.57 -9.74
C VAL A 146 22.52 -16.61 -10.48
N LEU A 147 22.31 -15.43 -9.94
CA LEU A 147 21.61 -14.33 -10.62
C LEU A 147 22.58 -13.16 -10.80
N LYS A 148 22.77 -12.75 -12.04
CA LYS A 148 23.40 -11.47 -12.38
C LYS A 148 22.30 -10.46 -12.64
N LEU A 149 22.25 -9.45 -11.82
CA LEU A 149 21.26 -8.38 -11.88
C LEU A 149 21.93 -7.10 -12.33
N THR A 150 21.43 -6.48 -13.39
CA THR A 150 21.91 -5.18 -13.88
C THR A 150 20.76 -4.21 -13.92
N ILE A 151 20.85 -3.14 -13.15
CA ILE A 151 19.81 -2.13 -13.05
C ILE A 151 20.30 -0.85 -13.72
N ALA A 152 19.55 -0.42 -14.73
CA ALA A 152 19.83 0.82 -15.45
C ALA A 152 19.56 2.04 -14.55
N PRO A 153 20.28 3.16 -14.76
CA PRO A 153 20.02 4.38 -14.03
C PRO A 153 18.59 4.86 -14.25
N ALA A 154 17.90 5.12 -13.15
CA ALA A 154 16.59 5.76 -13.17
C ALA A 154 16.72 7.23 -12.71
N THR A 155 15.88 8.09 -13.25
CA THR A 155 15.80 9.49 -12.81
C THR A 155 15.00 9.60 -11.50
N GLY A 156 15.35 10.51 -10.61
CA GLY A 156 14.48 10.88 -9.49
C GLY A 156 14.94 10.48 -8.09
N GLY A 157 16.24 10.35 -7.85
CA GLY A 157 16.78 10.22 -6.48
C GLY A 157 17.54 8.92 -6.19
N PRO A 158 17.89 8.67 -4.95
CA PRO A 158 18.50 7.42 -4.54
C PRO A 158 17.49 6.28 -4.70
N TRP A 159 17.93 5.21 -5.33
CA TRP A 159 17.11 4.01 -5.54
C TRP A 159 17.64 2.85 -4.70
N ALA A 160 16.71 2.13 -4.08
CA ALA A 160 16.98 0.85 -3.46
C ALA A 160 16.20 -0.26 -4.16
N HIS A 161 16.73 -1.48 -4.10
CA HIS A 161 16.24 -2.66 -4.80
C HIS A 161 16.18 -3.83 -3.83
N GLN A 162 15.12 -4.60 -3.93
CA GLN A 162 14.94 -5.81 -3.13
C GLN A 162 14.59 -6.98 -4.04
N LEU A 163 15.27 -8.11 -3.83
CA LEU A 163 14.88 -9.39 -4.41
C LEU A 163 14.06 -10.15 -3.37
N ARG A 164 12.86 -10.54 -3.73
CA ARG A 164 11.93 -11.23 -2.85
C ARG A 164 11.65 -12.65 -3.32
N ARG A 165 11.47 -13.55 -2.36
CA ARG A 165 10.97 -14.91 -2.57
C ARG A 165 9.92 -15.21 -1.53
N ASP A 166 8.75 -15.69 -1.96
CA ASP A 166 7.62 -16.02 -1.06
C ASP A 166 7.26 -14.86 -0.10
N GLY A 167 7.40 -13.60 -0.58
CA GLY A 167 7.15 -12.39 0.20
C GLY A 167 8.29 -11.95 1.13
N ILE A 168 9.38 -12.72 1.21
CA ILE A 168 10.52 -12.45 2.08
C ILE A 168 11.63 -11.77 1.28
N VAL A 169 12.24 -10.71 1.83
CA VAL A 169 13.42 -10.07 1.24
C VAL A 169 14.63 -10.97 1.40
N VAL A 170 15.18 -11.45 0.30
CA VAL A 170 16.34 -12.35 0.27
C VAL A 170 17.63 -11.64 -0.08
N TRP A 171 17.53 -10.47 -0.69
CA TRP A 171 18.66 -9.60 -1.02
C TRP A 171 18.18 -8.15 -1.14
N GLN A 172 19.08 -7.24 -0.88
CA GLN A 172 18.89 -5.80 -0.97
C GLN A 172 20.16 -5.12 -1.46
N GLY A 173 19.98 -4.08 -2.27
CA GLY A 173 21.07 -3.25 -2.79
C GLY A 173 20.59 -1.85 -3.10
N SER A 174 21.50 -0.88 -3.12
CA SER A 174 21.20 0.51 -3.43
C SER A 174 22.02 1.02 -4.61
N GLY A 175 21.46 1.95 -5.35
CA GLY A 175 22.10 2.58 -6.51
C GLY A 175 21.96 1.76 -7.79
N THR A 176 22.61 2.27 -8.85
CA THR A 176 22.60 1.68 -10.19
C THR A 176 23.89 0.93 -10.43
N ASN A 177 23.88 -0.36 -10.28
CA ASN A 177 25.05 -1.23 -10.40
C ASN A 177 24.65 -2.58 -11.00
N SER A 178 25.66 -3.39 -11.24
CA SER A 178 25.48 -4.81 -11.52
C SER A 178 25.90 -5.62 -10.31
N TRP A 179 25.07 -6.57 -9.93
CA TRP A 179 25.32 -7.49 -8.82
C TRP A 179 25.33 -8.93 -9.30
N THR A 180 26.21 -9.73 -8.70
CA THR A 180 26.21 -11.18 -8.86
C THR A 180 25.80 -11.83 -7.56
N LEU A 181 24.62 -12.43 -7.55
CA LEU A 181 24.03 -13.08 -6.40
C LEU A 181 24.22 -14.60 -6.53
N GLU A 182 25.11 -15.13 -5.74
CA GLU A 182 25.43 -16.55 -5.72
C GLU A 182 24.76 -17.27 -4.55
N GLY A 183 24.59 -18.58 -4.69
CA GLY A 183 24.03 -19.42 -3.62
C GLY A 183 22.54 -19.26 -3.45
N LEU A 184 21.84 -18.75 -4.45
CA LEU A 184 20.39 -18.59 -4.40
C LEU A 184 19.69 -19.95 -4.50
N LYS A 185 18.70 -20.17 -3.63
CA LYS A 185 17.85 -21.35 -3.68
C LYS A 185 17.05 -21.37 -4.98
N PRO A 186 16.95 -22.49 -5.70
CA PRO A 186 16.14 -22.56 -6.92
C PRO A 186 14.69 -22.19 -6.69
N GLY A 187 14.09 -21.46 -7.64
CA GLY A 187 12.70 -21.03 -7.59
C GLY A 187 12.47 -19.64 -8.19
N LYS A 188 11.27 -19.13 -7.99
CA LYS A 188 10.85 -17.83 -8.53
C LYS A 188 11.14 -16.71 -7.54
N TYR A 189 11.70 -15.66 -8.07
CA TYR A 189 12.02 -14.43 -7.36
C TYR A 189 11.33 -13.25 -8.00
N GLN A 190 11.04 -12.22 -7.23
CA GLN A 190 10.48 -10.98 -7.70
C GLN A 190 11.41 -9.83 -7.33
N LEU A 191 11.75 -9.02 -8.32
CA LEU A 191 12.50 -7.80 -8.12
C LEU A 191 11.53 -6.66 -7.87
N GLN A 192 11.80 -5.85 -6.88
CA GLN A 192 11.14 -4.57 -6.67
C GLN A 192 12.17 -3.48 -6.44
N SER A 193 11.86 -2.28 -6.90
CA SER A 193 12.69 -1.09 -6.77
C SER A 193 11.84 0.04 -6.20
N PHE A 194 12.44 0.90 -5.39
CA PHE A 194 11.76 2.06 -4.83
C PHE A 194 12.73 3.23 -4.68
N ALA A 195 12.19 4.44 -4.68
CA ALA A 195 12.95 5.63 -4.34
C ALA A 195 13.15 5.64 -2.81
N ASP A 196 14.38 5.46 -2.37
CA ASP A 196 14.79 5.41 -0.96
C ASP A 196 15.03 6.84 -0.48
N LEU A 197 13.96 7.52 -0.07
CA LEU A 197 13.97 8.97 0.19
C LEU A 197 14.83 9.37 1.39
N ASN A 198 15.03 8.46 2.32
CA ASN A 198 15.83 8.67 3.53
C ASN A 198 17.17 7.91 3.52
N GLU A 199 17.48 7.22 2.42
CA GLU A 199 18.72 6.46 2.19
C GLU A 199 19.00 5.40 3.26
N ASN A 200 17.93 4.80 3.84
CA ASN A 200 18.07 3.76 4.84
C ASN A 200 18.13 2.33 4.24
N GLY A 201 17.93 2.22 2.92
CA GLY A 201 17.94 0.98 2.16
C GLY A 201 16.73 0.09 2.39
N LYS A 202 15.72 0.52 3.10
CA LYS A 202 14.50 -0.24 3.42
C LYS A 202 13.31 0.41 2.75
N LEU A 203 12.35 -0.41 2.35
CA LEU A 203 11.07 0.11 1.88
C LEU A 203 10.28 0.62 3.08
N ASP A 204 10.10 1.93 3.16
CA ASP A 204 9.38 2.55 4.23
C ASP A 204 7.87 2.58 3.97
N ALA A 205 7.14 2.06 4.94
CA ALA A 205 5.71 2.24 5.02
C ALA A 205 5.38 3.66 5.49
N PRO A 206 4.23 4.21 5.09
CA PRO A 206 3.83 5.51 5.56
C PRO A 206 3.63 5.48 7.08
N ASP A 207 4.16 6.47 7.76
CA ASP A 207 3.90 6.67 9.18
C ASP A 207 3.30 8.07 9.40
N TRP A 208 2.00 8.11 9.60
CA TRP A 208 1.25 9.33 9.90
C TRP A 208 1.78 10.06 11.16
N TRP A 209 2.23 9.31 12.15
CA TRP A 209 2.67 9.87 13.43
C TRP A 209 3.99 10.61 13.33
N THR A 210 4.89 10.15 12.46
CA THR A 210 6.19 10.76 12.19
C THR A 210 6.23 11.52 10.87
N ARG A 211 5.13 11.55 10.13
CA ARG A 211 5.02 12.20 8.81
C ARG A 211 5.95 11.61 7.75
N ILE A 212 6.28 10.34 7.87
CA ILE A 212 7.01 9.61 6.85
C ILE A 212 6.05 9.24 5.73
N GLU A 213 6.36 9.68 4.51
CA GLU A 213 5.61 9.28 3.31
C GLU A 213 5.95 7.85 2.91
N ALA A 214 4.97 7.16 2.30
CA ALA A 214 5.20 5.84 1.75
C ALA A 214 6.18 5.89 0.60
N GLU A 215 7.21 5.07 0.65
CA GLU A 215 8.01 4.76 -0.51
C GLU A 215 7.23 3.81 -1.43
N ARG A 216 7.21 4.14 -2.72
CA ARG A 216 6.38 3.44 -3.69
C ARG A 216 7.20 2.38 -4.42
N PRO A 217 6.96 1.08 -4.15
CA PRO A 217 7.67 0.04 -4.86
C PRO A 217 7.18 -0.06 -6.32
N ILE A 218 8.12 -0.16 -7.22
CA ILE A 218 7.91 -0.59 -8.60
C ILE A 218 8.29 -2.07 -8.64
N VAL A 219 7.31 -2.92 -8.85
CA VAL A 219 7.51 -4.36 -8.90
C VAL A 219 7.71 -4.77 -10.35
N ASP A 220 8.79 -5.49 -10.65
CA ASP A 220 8.99 -6.08 -11.98
C ASP A 220 7.85 -7.09 -12.25
N PRO A 221 7.07 -6.93 -13.32
CA PRO A 221 5.96 -7.83 -13.61
C PRO A 221 6.41 -9.26 -13.92
N GLU A 222 7.66 -9.44 -14.32
CA GLU A 222 8.21 -10.74 -14.65
C GLU A 222 8.97 -11.35 -13.48
N ALA A 223 8.56 -12.56 -13.06
CA ALA A 223 9.31 -13.31 -12.07
C ALA A 223 10.63 -13.84 -12.65
N ILE A 224 11.70 -13.73 -11.87
CA ILE A 224 13.02 -14.25 -12.20
C ILE A 224 13.07 -15.70 -11.72
N GLU A 225 13.27 -16.66 -12.64
CA GLU A 225 13.39 -18.07 -12.29
C GLU A 225 14.86 -18.48 -12.17
N VAL A 226 15.27 -18.84 -10.95
CA VAL A 226 16.64 -19.31 -10.66
C VAL A 226 16.64 -20.83 -10.64
N THR A 227 17.57 -21.44 -11.42
CA THR A 227 17.73 -22.89 -11.56
C THR A 227 19.09 -23.32 -11.05
N VAL A 228 19.18 -24.54 -10.51
CA VAL A 228 20.43 -25.13 -10.02
C VAL A 228 21.49 -25.18 -11.12
N GLY A 229 22.71 -24.74 -10.83
CA GLY A 229 23.85 -24.77 -11.72
C GLY A 229 23.80 -23.80 -12.89
N TRP A 230 22.78 -22.95 -12.96
CA TRP A 230 22.63 -21.98 -14.05
C TRP A 230 22.86 -20.53 -13.54
N THR A 231 23.40 -19.72 -14.46
CA THR A 231 23.47 -18.28 -14.28
C THR A 231 22.34 -17.64 -15.07
N VAL A 232 21.51 -16.89 -14.38
CA VAL A 232 20.41 -16.08 -14.96
C VAL A 232 20.89 -14.64 -15.03
N GLU A 233 20.67 -13.97 -16.16
CA GLU A 233 20.96 -12.55 -16.36
C GLU A 233 19.64 -11.76 -16.49
N ARG A 234 19.52 -10.67 -15.76
CA ARG A 234 18.34 -9.79 -15.76
C ARG A 234 18.77 -8.33 -15.73
#